data_688b6ab2a637d1f1cdbe7a1f0dc00449
#
_entry.id   688b6ab2a637d1f1cdbe7a1f0dc00449
#
_cell.length_a   1.000
_cell.length_b   1.000
_cell.length_c   1.000
_cell.angle_alpha   90.00
_cell.angle_beta   90.00
_cell.angle_gamma   90.00
#
_symmetry.space_group_name_H-M   'P 1'
#
loop_
_entity.id
_entity.type
_entity.pdbx_description
1 polymer ?
#
loop_
_entity_poly.entity_id
_entity_poly.type
_entity_poly.pdbx_seq_one_letter_code
_entity_poly.pdbx_strand_id
1 'polypeptide(L)'
;METRTLQVNPEDTGTRLDAWLAGQLPDVTRSAAARLCEEGRVTAAGKPLAKNYRLGGGEAVSVALPDPEPVDVAPQDIPLDVVYEDSDVIVVNKPKGLVVHPAPGHPDGTLVNALLHHCGDSLSGIGGELRPGIVHRIDRDTSGLIIAAKNDAAHQKLSAQLQDHTLARIYRCIVIGNLREDSGTVDAPIGRHPADRKKMAVVAGGRSAVTHWSVLERFPGYTYVECRLETGRTHQIRVHMAHIGHPILGDTVYGAKKPVPGLQGQCLHAVGLRFLHPRTGELVELWCDLPEAFQTQLRKLETRG
;
A
#
# COMPACT_ATOMS: atom_id res chain seq x y z
N MET A 1 -16.65 24.03 -10.22
CA MET A 1 -17.52 22.85 -10.49
C MET A 1 -17.64 22.68 -11.99
N GLU A 2 -17.08 21.64 -12.57
CA GLU A 2 -17.12 21.35 -14.00
C GLU A 2 -18.30 20.41 -14.30
N THR A 3 -19.09 20.73 -15.32
CA THR A 3 -20.17 19.82 -15.78
C THR A 3 -19.79 19.27 -17.14
N ARG A 4 -19.72 17.94 -17.24
CA ARG A 4 -19.49 17.23 -18.51
C ARG A 4 -20.77 16.53 -18.94
N THR A 5 -21.11 16.68 -20.22
CA THR A 5 -22.21 15.93 -20.83
C THR A 5 -21.64 14.85 -21.74
N LEU A 6 -21.98 13.60 -21.46
CA LEU A 6 -21.51 12.41 -22.16
C LEU A 6 -22.68 11.80 -22.94
N GLN A 7 -22.46 11.47 -24.21
CA GLN A 7 -23.44 10.80 -25.04
C GLN A 7 -23.31 9.28 -24.89
N VAL A 8 -24.40 8.61 -24.54
CA VAL A 8 -24.45 7.16 -24.46
C VAL A 8 -24.59 6.57 -25.87
N ASN A 9 -23.63 5.75 -26.27
CA ASN A 9 -23.71 5.06 -27.57
C ASN A 9 -24.68 3.89 -27.51
N PRO A 10 -25.27 3.49 -28.65
CA PRO A 10 -26.17 2.31 -28.71
C PRO A 10 -25.54 1.03 -28.18
N GLU A 11 -24.23 0.87 -28.35
CA GLU A 11 -23.45 -0.29 -27.87
C GLU A 11 -23.32 -0.36 -26.33
N ASP A 12 -23.51 0.78 -25.65
CA ASP A 12 -23.46 0.87 -24.18
C ASP A 12 -24.79 0.47 -23.52
N THR A 13 -25.83 0.18 -24.33
CA THR A 13 -27.17 -0.17 -23.83
C THR A 13 -27.12 -1.32 -22.83
N GLY A 14 -27.79 -1.17 -21.68
CA GLY A 14 -27.82 -2.14 -20.60
C GLY A 14 -26.61 -2.12 -19.67
N THR A 15 -25.55 -1.36 -20.00
CA THR A 15 -24.39 -1.17 -19.13
C THR A 15 -24.80 -0.40 -17.88
N ARG A 16 -24.22 -0.74 -16.74
CA ARG A 16 -24.44 0.00 -15.49
C ARG A 16 -23.78 1.37 -15.54
N LEU A 17 -24.52 2.38 -15.11
CA LEU A 17 -24.06 3.78 -15.10
C LEU A 17 -22.72 3.97 -14.36
N ASP A 18 -22.57 3.38 -13.16
CA ASP A 18 -21.32 3.48 -12.38
C ASP A 18 -20.08 2.89 -13.10
N ALA A 19 -20.26 1.82 -13.84
CA ALA A 19 -19.20 1.19 -14.61
C ALA A 19 -18.89 1.96 -15.90
N TRP A 20 -19.92 2.43 -16.59
CA TRP A 20 -19.78 3.20 -17.82
C TRP A 20 -19.08 4.55 -17.57
N LEU A 21 -19.50 5.29 -16.53
CA LEU A 21 -18.85 6.55 -16.15
C LEU A 21 -17.36 6.38 -15.86
N ALA A 22 -16.98 5.31 -15.17
CA ALA A 22 -15.57 5.01 -14.90
C ALA A 22 -14.77 4.66 -16.18
N GLY A 23 -15.43 4.23 -17.24
CA GLY A 23 -14.80 3.99 -18.55
C GLY A 23 -14.70 5.27 -19.40
N GLN A 24 -15.64 6.20 -19.24
CA GLN A 24 -15.68 7.46 -20.02
C GLN A 24 -14.84 8.59 -19.39
N LEU A 25 -14.62 8.55 -18.08
CA LEU A 25 -13.93 9.60 -17.31
C LEU A 25 -12.63 9.03 -16.72
N PRO A 26 -11.44 9.34 -17.28
CA PRO A 26 -10.17 8.74 -16.90
C PRO A 26 -9.84 8.91 -15.41
N ASP A 27 -10.26 10.02 -14.81
CA ASP A 27 -9.97 10.40 -13.42
C ASP A 27 -11.07 9.96 -12.43
N VAL A 28 -12.11 9.28 -12.92
CA VAL A 28 -13.25 8.85 -12.10
C VAL A 28 -13.25 7.34 -11.93
N THR A 29 -12.93 6.87 -10.72
CA THR A 29 -13.07 5.44 -10.40
C THR A 29 -14.54 5.05 -10.31
N ARG A 30 -14.85 3.75 -10.47
CA ARG A 30 -16.22 3.24 -10.32
C ARG A 30 -16.84 3.59 -8.95
N SER A 31 -16.05 3.62 -7.88
CA SER A 31 -16.51 4.01 -6.56
C SER A 31 -16.83 5.52 -6.49
N ALA A 32 -16.02 6.34 -7.15
CA ALA A 32 -16.29 7.79 -7.29
C ALA A 32 -17.55 8.03 -8.12
N ALA A 33 -17.71 7.34 -9.25
CA ALA A 33 -18.93 7.41 -10.07
C ALA A 33 -20.19 7.03 -9.28
N ALA A 34 -20.11 5.97 -8.46
CA ALA A 34 -21.22 5.57 -7.61
C ALA A 34 -21.59 6.66 -6.57
N ARG A 35 -20.57 7.32 -5.98
CA ARG A 35 -20.78 8.44 -5.05
C ARG A 35 -21.40 9.64 -5.73
N LEU A 36 -20.93 10.02 -6.92
CA LEU A 36 -21.53 11.11 -7.71
C LEU A 36 -23.03 10.86 -7.99
N CYS A 37 -23.42 9.62 -8.28
CA CYS A 37 -24.83 9.26 -8.43
C CYS A 37 -25.61 9.41 -7.11
N GLU A 38 -25.05 8.93 -5.98
CA GLU A 38 -25.67 9.04 -4.65
C GLU A 38 -25.83 10.49 -4.19
N GLU A 39 -24.93 11.38 -4.58
CA GLU A 39 -24.98 12.82 -4.34
C GLU A 39 -25.92 13.57 -5.32
N GLY A 40 -26.57 12.85 -6.26
CA GLY A 40 -27.46 13.45 -7.25
C GLY A 40 -26.75 14.28 -8.33
N ARG A 41 -25.43 14.12 -8.47
CA ARG A 41 -24.58 14.86 -9.42
C ARG A 41 -24.55 14.28 -10.83
N VAL A 42 -25.23 13.15 -11.05
CA VAL A 42 -25.36 12.50 -12.35
C VAL A 42 -26.82 12.53 -12.76
N THR A 43 -27.11 13.17 -13.87
CA THR A 43 -28.49 13.37 -14.34
C THR A 43 -28.64 13.01 -15.82
N ALA A 44 -29.84 12.58 -16.23
CA ALA A 44 -30.28 12.57 -17.63
C ALA A 44 -31.60 13.31 -17.75
N ALA A 45 -31.71 14.18 -18.74
CA ALA A 45 -32.87 15.09 -18.93
C ALA A 45 -33.26 15.82 -17.61
N GLY A 46 -32.27 16.23 -16.81
CA GLY A 46 -32.46 16.93 -15.54
C GLY A 46 -32.87 16.05 -14.34
N LYS A 47 -33.03 14.74 -14.51
CA LYS A 47 -33.41 13.82 -13.43
C LYS A 47 -32.19 13.07 -12.90
N PRO A 48 -31.99 12.99 -11.57
CA PRO A 48 -30.89 12.22 -10.99
C PRO A 48 -30.99 10.73 -11.34
N LEU A 49 -29.84 10.13 -11.65
CA LEU A 49 -29.71 8.70 -11.98
C LEU A 49 -29.08 7.93 -10.83
N ALA A 50 -29.64 6.78 -10.49
CA ALA A 50 -29.07 5.87 -9.52
C ALA A 50 -27.81 5.16 -10.07
N LYS A 51 -26.82 4.85 -9.23
CA LYS A 51 -25.57 4.18 -9.63
C LYS A 51 -25.74 2.86 -10.39
N ASN A 52 -26.85 2.17 -10.16
CA ASN A 52 -27.19 0.90 -10.80
C ASN A 52 -28.14 1.07 -12.01
N TYR A 53 -28.40 2.31 -12.40
CA TYR A 53 -29.19 2.60 -13.60
C TYR A 53 -28.59 1.88 -14.81
N ARG A 54 -29.45 1.33 -15.66
CA ARG A 54 -29.07 0.67 -16.91
C ARG A 54 -29.28 1.64 -18.06
N LEU A 55 -28.21 1.93 -18.79
CA LEU A 55 -28.23 2.87 -19.92
C LEU A 55 -29.20 2.39 -21.00
N GLY A 56 -30.00 3.31 -21.54
CA GLY A 56 -30.99 3.04 -22.59
C GLY A 56 -30.43 3.12 -24.02
N GLY A 57 -29.27 3.74 -24.18
CA GLY A 57 -28.68 4.04 -25.50
C GLY A 57 -29.25 5.32 -26.13
N GLY A 58 -28.39 6.20 -26.63
CA GLY A 58 -28.77 7.48 -27.24
C GLY A 58 -29.14 8.60 -26.29
N GLU A 59 -29.08 8.41 -24.99
CA GLU A 59 -29.34 9.41 -23.97
C GLU A 59 -28.07 10.26 -23.64
N ALA A 60 -28.28 11.51 -23.26
CA ALA A 60 -27.23 12.38 -22.77
C ALA A 60 -27.20 12.35 -21.24
N VAL A 61 -26.04 11.97 -20.68
CA VAL A 61 -25.81 11.94 -19.24
C VAL A 61 -24.93 13.11 -18.86
N SER A 62 -25.44 14.00 -17.99
CA SER A 62 -24.70 15.13 -17.45
C SER A 62 -24.11 14.76 -16.09
N VAL A 63 -22.82 15.01 -15.91
CA VAL A 63 -22.07 14.73 -14.68
C VAL A 63 -21.49 16.03 -14.15
N ALA A 64 -21.94 16.46 -12.98
CA ALA A 64 -21.36 17.59 -12.26
C ALA A 64 -20.17 17.06 -11.42
N LEU A 65 -18.96 17.29 -11.91
CA LEU A 65 -17.74 16.96 -11.19
C LEU A 65 -17.49 18.05 -10.13
N PRO A 66 -17.36 17.71 -8.85
CA PRO A 66 -16.90 18.66 -7.85
C PRO A 66 -15.51 19.14 -8.24
N ASP A 67 -15.19 20.39 -7.94
CA ASP A 67 -13.80 20.81 -7.95
C ASP A 67 -13.05 19.87 -7.01
N PRO A 68 -11.81 19.47 -7.33
CA PRO A 68 -11.00 18.74 -6.37
C PRO A 68 -11.01 19.58 -5.08
N GLU A 69 -11.61 19.07 -4.01
CA GLU A 69 -11.32 19.66 -2.70
C GLU A 69 -9.83 19.43 -2.51
N PRO A 70 -9.03 20.49 -2.32
CA PRO A 70 -7.66 20.32 -1.93
C PRO A 70 -7.73 19.53 -0.62
N VAL A 71 -7.37 18.26 -0.66
CA VAL A 71 -7.09 17.53 0.57
C VAL A 71 -5.70 18.03 0.96
N ASP A 72 -5.71 19.21 1.56
CA ASP A 72 -4.52 19.85 2.08
C ASP A 72 -4.00 18.95 3.20
N VAL A 73 -3.01 18.13 2.88
CA VAL A 73 -2.35 17.28 3.86
C VAL A 73 -1.44 18.20 4.67
N ALA A 74 -1.98 18.72 5.77
CA ALA A 74 -1.30 19.67 6.61
C ALA A 74 -0.01 19.06 7.23
N PRO A 75 1.11 19.79 7.25
CA PRO A 75 2.29 19.38 8.00
C PRO A 75 1.96 19.19 9.48
N GLN A 76 2.49 18.13 10.10
CA GLN A 76 2.30 17.84 11.52
C GLN A 76 3.64 17.47 12.17
N ASP A 77 3.92 18.02 13.34
CA ASP A 77 5.11 17.71 14.14
C ASP A 77 4.98 16.31 14.76
N ILE A 78 5.25 15.31 13.95
CA ILE A 78 5.31 13.90 14.35
C ILE A 78 6.78 13.48 14.30
N PRO A 79 7.36 12.97 15.40
CA PRO A 79 8.75 12.57 15.44
C PRO A 79 9.08 11.50 14.38
N LEU A 80 10.16 11.70 13.62
CA LEU A 80 10.69 10.77 12.64
C LEU A 80 12.03 10.20 13.10
N ASP A 81 12.17 8.89 13.04
CA ASP A 81 13.47 8.20 13.17
C ASP A 81 14.13 8.18 11.77
N VAL A 82 14.92 9.24 11.49
CA VAL A 82 15.60 9.42 10.20
C VAL A 82 16.88 8.60 10.19
N VAL A 83 16.97 7.63 9.28
CA VAL A 83 18.12 6.73 9.12
C VAL A 83 19.12 7.28 8.09
N TYR A 84 18.62 7.93 7.06
CA TYR A 84 19.42 8.55 6.01
C TYR A 84 18.66 9.73 5.40
N GLU A 85 19.36 10.82 5.13
CA GLU A 85 18.77 11.97 4.46
C GLU A 85 19.82 12.76 3.71
N ASP A 86 19.44 13.23 2.52
CA ASP A 86 20.19 14.21 1.73
C ASP A 86 19.25 15.16 0.97
N SER A 87 19.73 15.79 -0.11
CA SER A 87 18.91 16.69 -0.95
C SER A 87 17.87 15.98 -1.82
N ASP A 88 18.00 14.67 -2.04
CA ASP A 88 17.21 13.91 -3.00
C ASP A 88 16.25 12.91 -2.35
N VAL A 89 16.67 12.32 -1.24
CA VAL A 89 15.91 11.26 -0.57
C VAL A 89 15.92 11.41 0.94
N ILE A 90 14.90 10.86 1.58
CA ILE A 90 14.84 10.63 3.02
C ILE A 90 14.42 9.19 3.28
N VAL A 91 15.11 8.48 4.16
CA VAL A 91 14.78 7.14 4.63
C VAL A 91 14.51 7.20 6.12
N VAL A 92 13.33 6.73 6.51
CA VAL A 92 12.92 6.72 7.91
C VAL A 92 12.61 5.28 8.37
N ASN A 93 12.87 5.03 9.64
CA ASN A 93 12.45 3.79 10.31
C ASN A 93 11.04 4.01 10.90
N LYS A 94 10.02 3.67 10.13
CA LYS A 94 8.62 3.90 10.51
C LYS A 94 8.22 3.03 11.71
N PRO A 95 7.65 3.58 12.77
CA PRO A 95 7.09 2.79 13.87
C PRO A 95 5.83 2.03 13.44
N LYS A 96 5.45 1.01 14.21
CA LYS A 96 4.13 0.38 14.12
C LYS A 96 3.03 1.37 14.49
N GLY A 97 1.84 1.19 13.92
CA GLY A 97 0.68 2.04 14.17
C GLY A 97 0.61 3.28 13.28
N LEU A 98 1.72 3.75 12.72
CA LEU A 98 1.75 4.91 11.83
C LEU A 98 1.33 4.51 10.41
N VAL A 99 0.28 5.16 9.89
CA VAL A 99 -0.17 5.02 8.49
C VAL A 99 0.74 5.83 7.57
N VAL A 100 1.05 5.33 6.38
CA VAL A 100 1.98 6.02 5.47
C VAL A 100 1.38 7.29 4.88
N HIS A 101 0.14 7.27 4.42
CA HIS A 101 -0.52 8.40 3.77
C HIS A 101 -2.01 8.44 4.15
N PRO A 102 -2.66 9.62 4.06
CA PRO A 102 -4.07 9.76 4.38
C PRO A 102 -4.95 8.74 3.65
N ALA A 103 -5.91 8.20 4.39
CA ALA A 103 -6.86 7.21 3.89
C ALA A 103 -8.18 7.31 4.68
N PRO A 104 -9.30 6.75 4.20
CA PRO A 104 -10.54 6.69 4.97
C PRO A 104 -10.32 6.14 6.38
N GLY A 105 -10.69 6.92 7.41
CA GLY A 105 -10.46 6.61 8.82
C GLY A 105 -9.11 7.09 9.40
N HIS A 106 -8.23 7.65 8.57
CA HIS A 106 -6.96 8.27 8.96
C HIS A 106 -6.68 9.46 8.04
N PRO A 107 -7.40 10.59 8.20
CA PRO A 107 -7.25 11.77 7.33
C PRO A 107 -5.93 12.50 7.58
N ASP A 108 -5.39 12.37 8.77
CA ASP A 108 -4.15 12.99 9.25
C ASP A 108 -3.37 12.03 10.17
N GLY A 109 -2.33 12.53 10.85
CA GLY A 109 -1.50 11.71 11.72
C GLY A 109 -0.70 10.65 10.98
N THR A 110 -0.33 10.90 9.72
CA THR A 110 0.34 9.95 8.85
C THR A 110 1.82 10.28 8.67
N LEU A 111 2.58 9.35 8.11
CA LEU A 111 3.98 9.59 7.76
C LEU A 111 4.12 10.78 6.79
N VAL A 112 3.18 10.95 5.86
CA VAL A 112 3.19 12.08 4.93
C VAL A 112 3.06 13.42 5.67
N ASN A 113 2.19 13.51 6.70
CA ASN A 113 2.08 14.72 7.51
C ASN A 113 3.41 15.04 8.23
N ALA A 114 4.09 14.01 8.75
CA ALA A 114 5.39 14.15 9.39
C ALA A 114 6.49 14.56 8.40
N LEU A 115 6.52 13.95 7.20
CA LEU A 115 7.48 14.30 6.15
C LEU A 115 7.27 15.74 5.64
N LEU A 116 6.04 16.19 5.47
CA LEU A 116 5.74 17.57 5.10
C LEU A 116 6.25 18.56 6.15
N HIS A 117 6.11 18.24 7.44
CA HIS A 117 6.65 19.08 8.50
C HIS A 117 8.18 19.09 8.51
N HIS A 118 8.82 17.93 8.34
CA HIS A 118 10.27 17.78 8.39
C HIS A 118 10.98 18.36 7.15
N CYS A 119 10.45 18.06 5.96
CA CYS A 119 11.08 18.43 4.68
C CYS A 119 10.58 19.77 4.12
N GLY A 120 9.47 20.33 4.62
CA GLY A 120 8.84 21.52 4.07
C GLY A 120 8.50 21.34 2.58
N ASP A 121 8.81 22.35 1.78
CA ASP A 121 8.51 22.38 0.34
C ASP A 121 9.41 21.47 -0.52
N SER A 122 10.32 20.72 0.10
CA SER A 122 11.29 19.88 -0.64
C SER A 122 10.79 18.49 -1.00
N LEU A 123 9.52 18.12 -0.73
CA LEU A 123 8.98 16.83 -1.14
C LEU A 123 8.50 16.83 -2.60
N SER A 124 8.74 15.70 -3.31
CA SER A 124 8.22 15.54 -4.66
C SER A 124 6.70 15.59 -4.72
N GLY A 125 6.16 16.37 -5.65
CA GLY A 125 4.72 16.47 -5.92
C GLY A 125 4.13 15.37 -6.81
N ILE A 126 4.94 14.49 -7.42
CA ILE A 126 4.50 13.49 -8.42
C ILE A 126 3.43 12.53 -7.84
N GLY A 127 3.48 12.21 -6.57
CA GLY A 127 2.47 11.36 -5.90
C GLY A 127 1.09 11.99 -5.76
N GLY A 128 0.92 13.24 -6.19
CA GLY A 128 -0.25 14.09 -5.96
C GLY A 128 -0.32 14.59 -4.52
N GLU A 129 -1.28 15.46 -4.23
CA GLU A 129 -1.42 16.13 -2.93
C GLU A 129 -1.51 15.19 -1.72
N LEU A 130 -2.02 13.97 -1.93
CA LEU A 130 -2.18 12.98 -0.85
C LEU A 130 -0.92 12.16 -0.54
N ARG A 131 0.10 12.19 -1.40
CA ARG A 131 1.26 11.28 -1.32
C ARG A 131 2.58 11.94 -1.72
N PRO A 132 2.85 13.20 -1.33
CA PRO A 132 4.08 13.86 -1.71
C PRO A 132 5.28 13.00 -1.28
N GLY A 133 6.22 12.81 -2.19
CA GLY A 133 7.44 12.04 -1.99
C GLY A 133 7.31 10.51 -1.87
N ILE A 134 6.11 9.96 -1.74
CA ILE A 134 5.89 8.53 -1.47
C ILE A 134 6.02 7.70 -2.74
N VAL A 135 7.06 6.89 -2.85
CA VAL A 135 7.30 5.96 -3.97
C VAL A 135 6.85 4.52 -3.66
N HIS A 136 6.81 4.12 -2.38
CA HIS A 136 6.27 2.83 -1.93
C HIS A 136 5.62 2.96 -0.55
N ARG A 137 5.02 1.86 -0.09
CA ARG A 137 4.35 1.85 1.23
C ARG A 137 4.56 0.54 1.96
N ILE A 138 4.49 0.62 3.29
CA ILE A 138 4.35 -0.53 4.19
C ILE A 138 3.06 -0.38 4.99
N ASP A 139 2.56 -1.46 5.56
CA ASP A 139 1.29 -1.46 6.29
C ASP A 139 1.39 -0.65 7.59
N ARG A 140 0.25 -0.23 8.15
CA ARG A 140 0.19 0.50 9.42
C ARG A 140 0.98 -0.21 10.53
N ASP A 141 0.73 -1.50 10.72
CA ASP A 141 1.33 -2.30 11.78
C ASP A 141 2.59 -3.06 11.33
N THR A 142 3.18 -2.69 10.18
CA THR A 142 4.53 -3.06 9.76
C THR A 142 5.46 -1.91 10.07
N SER A 143 6.55 -2.18 10.78
CA SER A 143 7.61 -1.21 11.07
C SER A 143 8.78 -1.33 10.11
N GLY A 144 9.72 -0.38 10.15
CA GLY A 144 10.99 -0.44 9.44
C GLY A 144 11.15 0.57 8.33
N LEU A 145 12.16 0.35 7.50
CA LEU A 145 12.64 1.31 6.52
C LEU A 145 11.63 1.60 5.42
N ILE A 146 11.42 2.89 5.18
CA ILE A 146 10.66 3.42 4.05
C ILE A 146 11.42 4.62 3.49
N ILE A 147 11.52 4.69 2.15
CA ILE A 147 12.17 5.79 1.43
C ILE A 147 11.12 6.72 0.82
N ALA A 148 11.37 8.01 0.89
CA ALA A 148 10.60 9.05 0.21
C ALA A 148 11.54 9.93 -0.63
N ALA A 149 11.02 10.47 -1.73
CA ALA A 149 11.72 11.35 -2.64
C ALA A 149 11.51 12.82 -2.24
N LYS A 150 12.60 13.58 -2.14
CA LYS A 150 12.56 15.02 -1.80
C LYS A 150 12.38 15.91 -3.03
N ASN A 151 12.50 15.37 -4.24
CA ASN A 151 12.24 16.09 -5.49
C ASN A 151 11.74 15.14 -6.59
N ASP A 152 11.21 15.70 -7.67
CA ASP A 152 10.58 14.96 -8.75
C ASP A 152 11.56 14.07 -9.54
N ALA A 153 12.80 14.53 -9.73
CA ALA A 153 13.83 13.72 -10.40
C ALA A 153 14.17 12.46 -9.60
N ALA A 154 14.30 12.58 -8.28
CA ALA A 154 14.50 11.44 -7.39
C ALA A 154 13.29 10.50 -7.40
N HIS A 155 12.07 11.06 -7.38
CA HIS A 155 10.83 10.27 -7.43
C HIS A 155 10.75 9.40 -8.70
N GLN A 156 11.03 9.98 -9.87
CA GLN A 156 11.02 9.25 -11.13
C GLN A 156 12.04 8.12 -11.14
N LYS A 157 13.26 8.39 -10.69
CA LYS A 157 14.34 7.37 -10.67
C LYS A 157 14.08 6.27 -9.65
N LEU A 158 13.59 6.59 -8.45
CA LEU A 158 13.21 5.57 -7.47
C LEU A 158 12.01 4.73 -7.94
N SER A 159 11.04 5.36 -8.60
CA SER A 159 9.91 4.66 -9.19
C SER A 159 10.34 3.70 -10.30
N ALA A 160 11.31 4.09 -11.14
CA ALA A 160 11.91 3.21 -12.15
C ALA A 160 12.60 2.01 -11.49
N GLN A 161 13.40 2.22 -10.44
CA GLN A 161 14.07 1.14 -9.69
C GLN A 161 13.09 0.19 -8.97
N LEU A 162 11.92 0.67 -8.57
CA LEU A 162 10.84 -0.19 -8.05
C LEU A 162 10.19 -1.03 -9.17
N GLN A 163 10.15 -0.49 -10.38
CA GLN A 163 9.54 -1.12 -11.56
C GLN A 163 10.43 -2.19 -12.17
N ASP A 164 11.74 -1.94 -12.23
CA ASP A 164 12.76 -2.87 -12.73
C ASP A 164 13.35 -3.78 -11.62
N HIS A 165 12.84 -3.65 -10.38
CA HIS A 165 13.22 -4.44 -9.21
C HIS A 165 14.67 -4.25 -8.72
N THR A 166 15.35 -3.21 -9.13
CA THR A 166 16.70 -2.88 -8.65
C THR A 166 16.70 -2.25 -7.26
N LEU A 167 15.59 -1.61 -6.84
CA LEU A 167 15.37 -1.20 -5.46
C LEU A 167 14.88 -2.40 -4.64
N ALA A 168 15.79 -2.97 -3.83
CA ALA A 168 15.48 -4.12 -2.98
C ALA A 168 14.89 -3.68 -1.63
N ARG A 169 13.83 -4.36 -1.22
CA ARG A 169 13.16 -4.20 0.09
C ARG A 169 13.24 -5.53 0.82
N ILE A 170 13.92 -5.52 1.96
CA ILE A 170 14.21 -6.71 2.75
C ILE A 170 13.42 -6.64 4.04
N TYR A 171 12.69 -7.71 4.32
CA TYR A 171 11.83 -7.81 5.50
C TYR A 171 12.23 -9.02 6.32
N ARG A 172 11.97 -8.95 7.61
CA ARG A 172 12.02 -10.10 8.50
C ARG A 172 10.67 -10.30 9.16
N CYS A 173 10.28 -11.56 9.31
CA CYS A 173 9.02 -11.91 9.96
C CYS A 173 9.16 -13.24 10.71
N ILE A 174 8.29 -13.44 11.71
CA ILE A 174 8.09 -14.74 12.34
C ILE A 174 6.78 -15.30 11.78
N VAL A 175 6.83 -16.50 11.21
CA VAL A 175 5.65 -17.20 10.70
C VAL A 175 5.27 -18.37 11.61
N ILE A 176 3.99 -18.73 11.61
CA ILE A 176 3.45 -19.86 12.36
C ILE A 176 3.70 -21.14 11.56
N GLY A 177 4.16 -22.18 12.24
CA GLY A 177 4.52 -23.45 11.66
C GLY A 177 5.97 -23.52 11.19
N ASN A 178 6.43 -24.71 10.87
CA ASN A 178 7.79 -24.95 10.42
C ASN A 178 7.82 -25.11 8.90
N LEU A 179 8.47 -24.18 8.21
CA LEU A 179 8.81 -24.31 6.79
C LEU A 179 9.79 -25.47 6.61
N ARG A 180 9.51 -26.37 5.70
CA ARG A 180 10.37 -27.55 5.45
C ARG A 180 11.61 -27.18 4.67
N GLU A 181 11.42 -26.39 3.61
CA GLU A 181 12.49 -25.92 2.74
C GLU A 181 13.24 -24.75 3.40
N ASP A 182 14.52 -24.58 3.06
CA ASP A 182 15.33 -23.46 3.57
C ASP A 182 15.06 -22.14 2.87
N SER A 183 14.52 -22.20 1.66
CA SER A 183 14.12 -21.02 0.88
C SER A 183 13.05 -21.37 -0.14
N GLY A 184 12.40 -20.35 -0.67
CA GLY A 184 11.43 -20.53 -1.74
C GLY A 184 10.94 -19.21 -2.31
N THR A 185 10.07 -19.33 -3.30
CA THR A 185 9.43 -18.21 -3.95
C THR A 185 7.91 -18.43 -4.00
N VAL A 186 7.16 -17.40 -3.62
CA VAL A 186 5.72 -17.35 -3.86
C VAL A 186 5.48 -16.40 -5.01
N ASP A 187 5.18 -16.95 -6.18
CA ASP A 187 4.74 -16.22 -7.37
C ASP A 187 3.23 -16.46 -7.54
N ALA A 188 2.44 -15.56 -6.99
CA ALA A 188 0.99 -15.73 -6.95
C ALA A 188 0.27 -14.37 -7.00
N PRO A 189 -0.64 -14.16 -7.96
CA PRO A 189 -1.26 -12.85 -8.18
C PRO A 189 -2.19 -12.46 -7.02
N ILE A 190 -2.10 -11.20 -6.60
CA ILE A 190 -2.87 -10.66 -5.47
C ILE A 190 -3.95 -9.70 -5.97
N GLY A 191 -5.16 -9.89 -5.46
CA GLY A 191 -6.31 -9.02 -5.67
C GLY A 191 -7.16 -8.85 -4.41
N ARG A 192 -8.28 -8.16 -4.52
CA ARG A 192 -9.25 -8.04 -3.42
C ARG A 192 -9.88 -9.40 -3.14
N HIS A 193 -10.02 -9.75 -1.87
CA HIS A 193 -10.69 -10.98 -1.48
C HIS A 193 -12.16 -10.96 -1.97
N PRO A 194 -12.66 -12.01 -2.63
CA PRO A 194 -13.97 -11.99 -3.29
C PRO A 194 -15.15 -11.77 -2.32
N ALA A 195 -15.05 -12.28 -1.10
CA ALA A 195 -16.10 -12.17 -0.09
C ALA A 195 -15.84 -11.11 0.98
N ASP A 196 -14.59 -10.74 1.26
CA ASP A 196 -14.23 -9.77 2.30
C ASP A 196 -13.40 -8.62 1.69
N ARG A 197 -14.07 -7.54 1.32
CA ARG A 197 -13.45 -6.37 0.68
C ARG A 197 -12.35 -5.68 1.51
N LYS A 198 -12.24 -5.95 2.81
CA LYS A 198 -11.18 -5.42 3.67
C LYS A 198 -9.88 -6.22 3.56
N LYS A 199 -9.93 -7.41 2.95
CA LYS A 199 -8.79 -8.30 2.76
C LYS A 199 -8.29 -8.31 1.33
N MET A 200 -7.04 -8.71 1.20
CA MET A 200 -6.44 -9.14 -0.06
C MET A 200 -6.36 -10.67 -0.08
N ALA A 201 -6.24 -11.26 -1.24
CA ALA A 201 -6.08 -12.72 -1.40
C ALA A 201 -5.31 -13.03 -2.68
N VAL A 202 -4.75 -14.22 -2.76
CA VAL A 202 -4.30 -14.80 -4.01
C VAL A 202 -5.54 -15.16 -4.82
N VAL A 203 -5.71 -14.54 -5.99
CA VAL A 203 -6.89 -14.72 -6.86
C VAL A 203 -6.48 -14.72 -8.32
N ALA A 204 -7.11 -15.54 -9.12
CA ALA A 204 -6.97 -15.51 -10.57
C ALA A 204 -7.38 -14.12 -11.10
N GLY A 205 -6.57 -13.51 -11.97
CA GLY A 205 -6.78 -12.14 -12.45
C GLY A 205 -6.35 -11.04 -11.49
N GLY A 206 -5.73 -11.38 -10.36
CA GLY A 206 -5.03 -10.44 -9.49
C GLY A 206 -3.80 -9.83 -10.18
N ARG A 207 -3.19 -8.83 -9.56
CA ARG A 207 -1.94 -8.23 -10.05
C ARG A 207 -0.76 -9.15 -9.70
N SER A 208 0.17 -9.37 -10.64
CA SER A 208 1.39 -10.14 -10.41
C SER A 208 2.07 -9.73 -9.12
N ALA A 209 2.47 -10.72 -8.33
CA ALA A 209 3.11 -10.53 -7.03
C ALA A 209 4.11 -11.65 -6.78
N VAL A 210 5.38 -11.27 -6.50
CA VAL A 210 6.48 -12.21 -6.25
C VAL A 210 7.18 -11.87 -4.95
N THR A 211 7.28 -12.88 -4.07
CA THR A 211 7.99 -12.81 -2.78
C THR A 211 8.97 -13.96 -2.67
N HIS A 212 10.26 -13.66 -2.55
CA HIS A 212 11.29 -14.64 -2.19
C HIS A 212 11.41 -14.69 -0.67
N TRP A 213 11.62 -15.89 -0.13
CA TRP A 213 11.82 -16.08 1.30
C TRP A 213 12.97 -17.05 1.57
N SER A 214 13.65 -16.86 2.68
CA SER A 214 14.68 -17.75 3.20
C SER A 214 14.54 -17.88 4.71
N VAL A 215 14.75 -19.10 5.20
CA VAL A 215 14.72 -19.41 6.64
C VAL A 215 15.98 -18.87 7.29
N LEU A 216 15.82 -18.09 8.34
CA LEU A 216 16.92 -17.67 9.19
C LEU A 216 17.08 -18.63 10.37
N GLU A 217 15.95 -19.04 10.98
CA GLU A 217 15.96 -19.96 12.13
C GLU A 217 14.62 -20.69 12.26
N ARG A 218 14.63 -21.91 12.81
CA ARG A 218 13.43 -22.71 13.10
C ARG A 218 13.30 -22.93 14.60
N PHE A 219 12.08 -22.71 15.10
CA PHE A 219 11.70 -22.97 16.49
C PHE A 219 10.53 -23.97 16.52
N PRO A 220 10.23 -24.62 17.65
CA PRO A 220 9.07 -25.49 17.78
C PRO A 220 7.77 -24.74 17.41
N GLY A 221 7.20 -25.09 16.25
CA GLY A 221 5.95 -24.50 15.74
C GLY A 221 6.06 -23.11 15.10
N TYR A 222 7.27 -22.57 14.89
CA TYR A 222 7.50 -21.25 14.28
C TYR A 222 8.75 -21.25 13.41
N THR A 223 8.80 -20.33 12.45
CA THR A 223 10.00 -20.09 11.63
C THR A 223 10.28 -18.58 11.54
N TYR A 224 11.53 -18.20 11.75
CA TYR A 224 12.05 -16.84 11.51
C TYR A 224 12.53 -16.77 10.07
N VAL A 225 12.03 -15.81 9.31
CA VAL A 225 12.15 -15.77 7.85
C VAL A 225 12.59 -14.38 7.40
N GLU A 226 13.51 -14.33 6.44
CA GLU A 226 13.76 -13.13 5.63
C GLU A 226 12.94 -13.20 4.34
N CYS A 227 12.30 -12.11 3.99
CA CYS A 227 11.52 -11.96 2.75
C CYS A 227 12.10 -10.83 1.90
N ARG A 228 12.23 -11.07 0.58
CA ARG A 228 12.63 -10.07 -0.41
C ARG A 228 11.53 -9.92 -1.45
N LEU A 229 11.18 -8.67 -1.73
CA LEU A 229 10.08 -8.35 -2.64
C LEU A 229 10.58 -7.93 -4.02
N GLU A 230 10.08 -8.55 -5.08
CA GLU A 230 10.14 -7.97 -6.43
C GLU A 230 9.01 -6.94 -6.57
N THR A 231 7.80 -7.29 -6.25
CA THR A 231 6.62 -6.44 -6.33
C THR A 231 6.22 -5.90 -4.95
N GLY A 232 5.33 -4.90 -4.89
CA GLY A 232 4.87 -4.30 -3.63
C GLY A 232 3.34 -4.16 -3.58
N ARG A 233 2.60 -5.29 -3.58
CA ARG A 233 1.14 -5.27 -3.47
C ARG A 233 0.71 -5.09 -2.02
N THR A 234 -0.47 -4.54 -1.83
CA THR A 234 -1.05 -4.37 -0.48
C THR A 234 -1.07 -5.71 0.26
N HIS A 235 -0.52 -5.73 1.48
CA HIS A 235 -0.40 -6.90 2.35
C HIS A 235 0.39 -8.09 1.74
N GLN A 236 1.24 -7.87 0.76
CA GLN A 236 1.81 -8.94 -0.07
C GLN A 236 2.46 -10.07 0.74
N ILE A 237 3.44 -9.80 1.61
CA ILE A 237 4.10 -10.83 2.43
C ILE A 237 3.09 -11.56 3.31
N ARG A 238 2.17 -10.83 3.91
CA ARG A 238 1.12 -11.38 4.78
C ARG A 238 0.21 -12.36 4.05
N VAL A 239 -0.23 -11.99 2.85
CA VAL A 239 -1.07 -12.83 1.98
C VAL A 239 -0.29 -14.04 1.48
N HIS A 240 0.94 -13.84 1.00
CA HIS A 240 1.76 -14.91 0.45
C HIS A 240 2.14 -15.95 1.51
N MET A 241 2.58 -15.53 2.69
CA MET A 241 2.91 -16.46 3.77
C MET A 241 1.66 -17.22 4.27
N ALA A 242 0.52 -16.55 4.35
CA ALA A 242 -0.74 -17.23 4.67
C ALA A 242 -1.17 -18.20 3.56
N HIS A 243 -0.97 -17.85 2.30
CA HIS A 243 -1.29 -18.70 1.14
C HIS A 243 -0.52 -20.04 1.15
N ILE A 244 0.75 -20.03 1.57
CA ILE A 244 1.54 -21.25 1.70
C ILE A 244 1.35 -21.96 3.05
N GLY A 245 0.35 -21.54 3.86
CA GLY A 245 -0.01 -22.20 5.13
C GLY A 245 0.77 -21.72 6.35
N HIS A 246 1.62 -20.68 6.21
CA HIS A 246 2.48 -20.15 7.27
C HIS A 246 2.18 -18.66 7.55
N PRO A 247 1.01 -18.30 8.10
CA PRO A 247 0.66 -16.90 8.36
C PRO A 247 1.63 -16.27 9.36
N ILE A 248 1.78 -14.94 9.28
CA ILE A 248 2.69 -14.20 10.16
C ILE A 248 2.14 -14.18 11.60
N LEU A 249 3.00 -14.36 12.58
CA LEU A 249 2.68 -14.26 14.00
C LEU A 249 2.07 -12.90 14.32
N GLY A 250 0.94 -12.89 15.03
CA GLY A 250 0.22 -11.68 15.42
C GLY A 250 -0.63 -11.05 14.30
N ASP A 251 -0.63 -11.61 13.10
CA ASP A 251 -1.53 -11.16 12.04
C ASP A 251 -2.95 -11.68 12.28
N THR A 252 -3.83 -10.81 12.79
CA THR A 252 -5.23 -11.14 13.09
C THR A 252 -6.15 -11.11 11.85
N VAL A 253 -5.64 -10.66 10.71
CA VAL A 253 -6.38 -10.61 9.45
C VAL A 253 -6.19 -11.90 8.65
N TYR A 254 -4.96 -12.41 8.54
CA TYR A 254 -4.60 -13.56 7.71
C TYR A 254 -4.19 -14.79 8.53
N GLY A 255 -3.99 -14.63 9.83
CA GLY A 255 -3.57 -15.68 10.76
C GLY A 255 -4.55 -15.93 11.89
N ALA A 256 -4.03 -16.13 13.09
CA ALA A 256 -4.83 -16.38 14.30
C ALA A 256 -5.60 -15.13 14.69
N LYS A 257 -6.91 -15.27 14.98
CA LYS A 257 -7.77 -14.15 15.37
C LYS A 257 -7.40 -13.49 16.71
N LYS A 258 -6.66 -14.19 17.57
CA LYS A 258 -6.26 -13.68 18.90
C LYS A 258 -4.95 -12.88 18.76
N PRO A 259 -4.90 -11.65 19.28
CA PRO A 259 -3.67 -10.88 19.36
C PRO A 259 -2.61 -11.61 20.20
N VAL A 260 -1.35 -11.36 19.86
CA VAL A 260 -0.21 -11.87 20.64
C VAL A 260 0.15 -10.83 21.71
N PRO A 261 0.20 -11.19 23.02
CA PRO A 261 0.55 -10.25 24.08
C PRO A 261 1.93 -9.60 23.85
N GLY A 262 1.96 -8.26 23.94
CA GLY A 262 3.17 -7.47 23.73
C GLY A 262 3.58 -7.27 22.28
N LEU A 263 2.72 -7.68 21.31
CA LEU A 263 2.94 -7.46 19.89
C LEU A 263 1.74 -6.72 19.26
N GLN A 264 1.97 -5.55 18.72
CA GLN A 264 0.96 -4.82 17.94
C GLN A 264 0.95 -5.35 16.50
N GLY A 265 -0.15 -5.98 16.07
CA GLY A 265 -0.32 -6.50 14.72
C GLY A 265 0.71 -7.59 14.36
N GLN A 266 0.99 -7.72 13.07
CA GLN A 266 1.89 -8.73 12.51
C GLN A 266 3.36 -8.55 12.93
N CYS A 267 4.05 -9.65 13.24
CA CYS A 267 5.50 -9.67 13.49
C CYS A 267 6.25 -9.59 12.16
N LEU A 268 6.25 -8.40 11.56
CA LEU A 268 6.83 -8.08 10.26
C LEU A 268 7.54 -6.73 10.33
N HIS A 269 8.78 -6.68 9.84
CA HIS A 269 9.65 -5.51 9.91
C HIS A 269 10.45 -5.37 8.61
N ALA A 270 10.47 -4.17 8.02
CA ALA A 270 11.28 -3.81 6.87
C ALA A 270 12.71 -3.48 7.35
N VAL A 271 13.56 -4.51 7.44
CA VAL A 271 14.88 -4.43 8.09
C VAL A 271 15.93 -3.82 7.18
N GLY A 272 15.77 -3.91 5.86
CA GLY A 272 16.80 -3.49 4.91
C GLY A 272 16.22 -2.84 3.67
N LEU A 273 16.94 -1.86 3.16
CA LEU A 273 16.67 -1.15 1.93
C LEU A 273 17.96 -0.99 1.13
N ARG A 274 17.91 -1.32 -0.16
CA ARG A 274 19.05 -1.21 -1.07
C ARG A 274 18.60 -0.55 -2.36
N PHE A 275 19.24 0.54 -2.78
CA PHE A 275 18.87 1.28 -3.97
C PHE A 275 20.09 1.99 -4.59
N LEU A 276 20.00 2.35 -5.86
CA LEU A 276 20.95 3.25 -6.48
C LEU A 276 20.52 4.69 -6.17
N HIS A 277 21.45 5.47 -5.64
CA HIS A 277 21.17 6.87 -5.30
C HIS A 277 20.71 7.63 -6.56
N PRO A 278 19.57 8.34 -6.52
CA PRO A 278 18.95 8.90 -7.72
C PRO A 278 19.82 9.95 -8.43
N ARG A 279 20.72 10.65 -7.72
CA ARG A 279 21.61 11.63 -8.33
C ARG A 279 22.94 11.02 -8.75
N THR A 280 23.63 10.32 -7.83
CA THR A 280 25.00 9.85 -8.05
C THR A 280 25.07 8.49 -8.75
N GLY A 281 24.03 7.66 -8.68
CA GLY A 281 24.02 6.28 -9.16
C GLY A 281 24.80 5.32 -8.25
N GLU A 282 25.35 5.77 -7.15
CA GLU A 282 26.03 4.92 -6.17
C GLU A 282 25.06 4.02 -5.45
N LEU A 283 25.51 2.81 -5.09
CA LEU A 283 24.73 1.88 -4.31
C LEU A 283 24.65 2.32 -2.86
N VAL A 284 23.43 2.49 -2.35
CA VAL A 284 23.14 2.76 -0.94
C VAL A 284 22.49 1.53 -0.33
N GLU A 285 23.05 1.04 0.76
CA GLU A 285 22.51 -0.08 1.54
C GLU A 285 22.29 0.38 2.98
N LEU A 286 21.06 0.29 3.44
CA LEU A 286 20.64 0.72 4.77
C LEU A 286 19.99 -0.43 5.51
N TRP A 287 20.29 -0.52 6.80
CA TRP A 287 19.73 -1.52 7.70
C TRP A 287 19.27 -0.84 8.99
N CYS A 288 18.24 -1.40 9.61
CA CYS A 288 17.81 -1.00 10.94
C CYS A 288 17.60 -2.22 11.83
N ASP A 289 17.71 -2.01 13.15
CA ASP A 289 17.52 -3.05 14.14
C ASP A 289 16.06 -3.49 14.24
N LEU A 290 15.86 -4.76 14.61
CA LEU A 290 14.54 -5.26 14.93
C LEU A 290 13.97 -4.52 16.16
N PRO A 291 12.72 -4.08 16.13
CA PRO A 291 12.13 -3.41 17.27
C PRO A 291 12.00 -4.36 18.47
N GLU A 292 12.06 -3.81 19.69
CA GLU A 292 12.08 -4.59 20.94
C GLU A 292 10.92 -5.59 21.05
N ALA A 293 9.72 -5.22 20.59
CA ALA A 293 8.58 -6.13 20.57
C ALA A 293 8.82 -7.38 19.69
N PHE A 294 9.56 -7.22 18.57
CA PHE A 294 9.94 -8.34 17.70
C PHE A 294 11.02 -9.20 18.36
N GLN A 295 12.09 -8.58 18.88
CA GLN A 295 13.17 -9.27 19.59
C GLN A 295 12.64 -10.06 20.79
N THR A 296 11.68 -9.49 21.52
CA THR A 296 11.01 -10.19 22.64
C THR A 296 10.29 -11.45 22.17
N GLN A 297 9.68 -11.46 20.98
CA GLN A 297 9.08 -12.70 20.47
C GLN A 297 10.14 -13.74 20.11
N LEU A 298 11.26 -13.34 19.48
CA LEU A 298 12.38 -14.27 19.20
C LEU A 298 12.91 -14.91 20.48
N ARG A 299 13.25 -14.11 21.51
CA ARG A 299 13.71 -14.63 22.83
C ARG A 299 12.71 -15.61 23.47
N LYS A 300 11.40 -15.36 23.34
CA LYS A 300 10.38 -16.30 23.83
C LYS A 300 10.35 -17.61 23.07
N LEU A 301 10.72 -17.60 21.80
CA LEU A 301 10.78 -18.83 20.98
C LEU A 301 12.05 -19.63 21.27
N GLU A 302 13.20 -18.95 21.44
CA GLU A 302 14.47 -19.56 21.88
C GLU A 302 14.34 -20.32 23.20
N THR A 303 13.58 -19.77 24.17
CA THR A 303 13.38 -20.41 25.49
C THR A 303 12.37 -21.55 25.47
N ARG A 304 11.72 -21.86 24.35
CA ARG A 304 10.76 -22.97 24.21
C ARG A 304 11.38 -24.21 23.57
N GLY A 305 12.56 -24.10 23.04
CA GLY A 305 13.37 -25.21 22.49
C GLY A 305 14.36 -25.74 23.52
#